data_6088ddc9a6a66e3fe4b6e40182b02780
#
_entry.id   6088ddc9a6a66e3fe4b6e40182b02780
#
_cell.length_a   1.000
_cell.length_b   1.000
_cell.length_c   1.000
_cell.angle_alpha   90.00
_cell.angle_beta   90.00
_cell.angle_gamma   90.00
#
_symmetry.space_group_name_H-M   'P 1'
#
loop_
_entity.id
_entity.type
_entity.pdbx_description
1 polymer ?
#
loop_
_entity_poly.entity_id
_entity_poly.type
_entity_poly.pdbx_seq_one_letter_code
_entity_poly.pdbx_strand_id
1 'polypeptide(L)'
;MILIDTVYQTVLALANKEQRGYITPQEFNLFANQAQLEILDQYFHTINQWGRQHGNDTEYSDMLQNYDERLAVFKTTIQPITNGTSFALPNDLYRLGTVFSANGRTIIEPVNEDEWAELQSSPLTEASMARPVYRTRDNRIFVTPPGINIITISYIRRPI
;
A
#
# COMPACT_ATOMS: atom_id res chain seq x y z
N MET A 1 -15.95 -17.87 -1.40
CA MET A 1 -15.83 -16.91 -0.26
C MET A 1 -15.80 -17.74 1.01
N ILE A 2 -14.80 -17.58 1.84
CA ILE A 2 -14.69 -18.27 3.14
C ILE A 2 -15.41 -17.40 4.18
N LEU A 3 -16.35 -17.97 4.91
CA LEU A 3 -17.10 -17.27 5.95
C LEU A 3 -16.24 -17.17 7.24
N ILE A 4 -16.29 -16.04 7.91
CA ILE A 4 -15.58 -15.81 9.19
C ILE A 4 -16.00 -16.85 10.23
N ASP A 5 -17.29 -17.20 10.29
CA ASP A 5 -17.79 -18.23 11.19
C ASP A 5 -17.13 -19.60 10.97
N THR A 6 -16.88 -19.96 9.71
CA THR A 6 -16.17 -21.21 9.40
C THR A 6 -14.75 -21.22 9.94
N VAL A 7 -14.04 -20.09 9.80
CA VAL A 7 -12.69 -19.94 10.34
C VAL A 7 -12.71 -20.01 11.87
N TYR A 8 -13.64 -19.31 12.50
CA TYR A 8 -13.81 -19.32 13.96
C TYR A 8 -14.07 -20.74 14.50
N GLN A 9 -15.01 -21.48 13.88
CA GLN A 9 -15.29 -22.87 14.25
C GLN A 9 -14.09 -23.81 14.06
N THR A 10 -13.31 -23.58 13.00
CA THR A 10 -12.08 -24.34 12.77
C THR A 10 -11.04 -24.06 13.86
N VAL A 11 -10.86 -22.80 14.24
CA VAL A 11 -9.93 -22.41 15.32
C VAL A 11 -10.37 -22.98 16.65
N LEU A 12 -11.66 -22.93 16.98
CA LEU A 12 -12.22 -23.56 18.19
C LEU A 12 -11.98 -25.07 18.22
N ALA A 13 -12.19 -25.74 17.08
CA ALA A 13 -11.96 -27.19 17.00
C ALA A 13 -10.47 -27.55 17.23
N LEU A 14 -9.56 -26.75 16.70
CA LEU A 14 -8.12 -26.91 16.93
C LEU A 14 -7.73 -26.62 18.40
N ALA A 15 -8.24 -25.54 18.97
CA ALA A 15 -8.00 -25.18 20.38
C ALA A 15 -8.52 -26.27 21.33
N ASN A 16 -9.70 -26.81 21.09
CA ASN A 16 -10.26 -27.90 21.89
C ASN A 16 -9.45 -29.19 21.78
N LYS A 17 -8.91 -29.52 20.60
CA LYS A 17 -8.02 -30.69 20.43
C LYS A 17 -6.74 -30.58 21.26
N GLU A 18 -6.22 -29.36 21.41
CA GLU A 18 -4.99 -29.11 22.18
C GLU A 18 -5.27 -28.85 23.67
N GLN A 19 -6.52 -28.98 24.13
CA GLN A 19 -6.94 -28.71 25.51
C GLN A 19 -6.57 -27.30 26.03
N ARG A 20 -6.49 -26.34 25.14
CA ARG A 20 -6.07 -24.93 25.45
C ARG A 20 -7.22 -24.03 25.89
N GLY A 21 -8.41 -24.57 26.07
CA GLY A 21 -9.57 -23.82 26.55
C GLY A 21 -10.43 -23.20 25.45
N TYR A 22 -11.39 -22.39 25.86
CA TYR A 22 -12.35 -21.72 24.99
C TYR A 22 -11.85 -20.34 24.59
N ILE A 23 -11.93 -20.02 23.30
CA ILE A 23 -11.60 -18.69 22.75
C ILE A 23 -12.91 -17.92 22.55
N THR A 24 -13.03 -16.76 23.17
CA THR A 24 -14.20 -15.91 22.99
C THR A 24 -14.20 -15.26 21.59
N PRO A 25 -15.37 -14.90 21.03
CA PRO A 25 -15.44 -14.20 19.75
C PRO A 25 -14.66 -12.88 19.71
N GLN A 26 -14.59 -12.19 20.85
CA GLN A 26 -13.83 -10.94 20.96
C GLN A 26 -12.32 -11.18 20.83
N GLU A 27 -11.80 -12.17 21.55
CA GLU A 27 -10.39 -12.58 21.46
C GLU A 27 -10.06 -13.06 20.02
N PHE A 28 -10.94 -13.85 19.44
CA PHE A 28 -10.78 -14.30 18.05
C PHE A 28 -10.65 -13.13 17.09
N ASN A 29 -11.53 -12.13 17.16
CA ASN A 29 -11.49 -10.98 16.26
C ASN A 29 -10.18 -10.19 16.43
N LEU A 30 -9.69 -10.07 17.64
CA LEU A 30 -8.44 -9.37 17.93
C LEU A 30 -7.24 -10.09 17.31
N PHE A 31 -7.14 -11.40 17.50
CA PHE A 31 -6.10 -12.22 16.88
C PHE A 31 -6.23 -12.33 15.37
N ALA A 32 -7.45 -12.40 14.84
CA ALA A 32 -7.70 -12.46 13.41
C ALA A 32 -7.23 -11.19 12.69
N ASN A 33 -7.49 -10.02 13.25
CA ASN A 33 -7.02 -8.75 12.71
C ASN A 33 -5.49 -8.67 12.71
N GLN A 34 -4.85 -9.09 13.80
CA GLN A 34 -3.38 -9.13 13.87
C GLN A 34 -2.81 -10.13 12.86
N ALA A 35 -3.37 -11.33 12.78
CA ALA A 35 -2.92 -12.35 11.83
C ALA A 35 -3.03 -11.90 10.38
N GLN A 36 -4.10 -11.18 10.03
CA GLN A 36 -4.25 -10.62 8.67
C GLN A 36 -3.16 -9.61 8.33
N LEU A 37 -2.79 -8.75 9.27
CA LEU A 37 -1.68 -7.80 9.09
C LEU A 37 -0.34 -8.53 8.94
N GLU A 38 -0.07 -9.52 9.78
CA GLU A 38 1.15 -10.31 9.70
C GLU A 38 1.28 -11.08 8.38
N ILE A 39 0.16 -11.66 7.88
CA ILE A 39 0.13 -12.34 6.58
C ILE A 39 0.41 -11.34 5.44
N LEU A 40 -0.17 -10.13 5.52
CA LEU A 40 0.07 -9.09 4.53
C LEU A 40 1.54 -8.65 4.53
N ASP A 41 2.13 -8.43 5.70
CA ASP A 41 3.56 -8.11 5.85
C ASP A 41 4.46 -9.21 5.30
N GLN A 42 4.10 -10.47 5.56
CA GLN A 42 4.83 -11.62 5.04
C GLN A 42 4.83 -11.67 3.51
N TYR A 43 3.71 -11.34 2.85
CA TYR A 43 3.67 -11.25 1.38
C TYR A 43 4.65 -10.20 0.85
N PHE A 44 4.72 -9.01 1.48
CA PHE A 44 5.67 -7.97 1.07
C PHE A 44 7.11 -8.38 1.32
N HIS A 45 7.39 -9.01 2.46
CA HIS A 45 8.72 -9.52 2.77
C HIS A 45 9.16 -10.56 1.73
N THR A 46 8.28 -11.49 1.36
CA THR A 46 8.54 -12.51 0.36
C THR A 46 8.81 -11.90 -1.01
N ILE A 47 7.99 -10.93 -1.47
CA ILE A 47 8.20 -10.22 -2.74
C ILE A 47 9.56 -9.51 -2.75
N ASN A 48 9.95 -8.85 -1.65
CA ASN A 48 11.23 -8.17 -1.54
C ASN A 48 12.42 -9.14 -1.55
N GLN A 49 12.29 -10.31 -0.93
CA GLN A 49 13.32 -11.34 -0.97
C GLN A 49 13.51 -11.88 -2.38
N TRP A 50 12.44 -12.22 -3.06
CA TRP A 50 12.47 -12.72 -4.43
C TRP A 50 12.96 -11.66 -5.41
N GLY A 51 12.58 -10.39 -5.24
CA GLY A 51 13.07 -9.26 -6.06
C GLY A 51 14.58 -9.03 -5.98
N ARG A 52 15.25 -9.58 -4.97
CA ARG A 52 16.71 -9.50 -4.80
C ARG A 52 17.46 -10.74 -5.34
N GLN A 53 16.77 -11.83 -5.59
CA GLN A 53 17.38 -13.02 -6.16
C GLN A 53 17.51 -12.85 -7.68
N HIS A 54 18.73 -12.89 -8.18
CA HIS A 54 19.02 -12.88 -9.60
C HIS A 54 18.81 -14.30 -10.14
N GLY A 55 17.59 -14.60 -10.53
CA GLY A 55 17.24 -15.88 -11.17
C GLY A 55 16.82 -15.63 -12.61
N ASN A 56 17.36 -16.41 -13.51
CA ASN A 56 16.98 -16.45 -14.92
C ASN A 56 15.90 -17.53 -15.16
N ASP A 57 15.04 -17.74 -14.16
CA ASP A 57 14.12 -18.86 -14.14
C ASP A 57 12.68 -18.40 -14.42
N THR A 58 11.97 -19.14 -15.24
CA THR A 58 10.57 -18.88 -15.63
C THR A 58 9.63 -18.94 -14.42
N GLU A 59 9.95 -19.80 -13.45
CA GLU A 59 9.18 -19.94 -12.19
C GLU A 59 9.16 -18.65 -11.36
N TYR A 60 10.21 -17.83 -11.46
CA TYR A 60 10.30 -16.55 -10.77
C TYR A 60 9.24 -15.56 -11.23
N SER A 61 9.01 -15.45 -12.52
CA SER A 61 8.00 -14.55 -13.10
C SER A 61 6.59 -14.95 -12.66
N ASP A 62 6.30 -16.24 -12.64
CA ASP A 62 5.00 -16.78 -12.22
C ASP A 62 4.74 -16.55 -10.73
N MET A 63 5.77 -16.65 -9.89
CA MET A 63 5.63 -16.37 -8.45
C MET A 63 5.31 -14.91 -8.17
N LEU A 64 6.00 -13.96 -8.82
CA LEU A 64 5.71 -12.53 -8.67
C LEU A 64 4.29 -12.20 -9.10
N GLN A 65 3.84 -12.76 -10.23
CA GLN A 65 2.48 -12.58 -10.72
C GLN A 65 1.45 -13.13 -9.73
N ASN A 66 1.67 -14.32 -9.19
CA ASN A 66 0.80 -14.92 -8.17
C ASN A 66 0.66 -14.05 -6.91
N TYR A 67 1.76 -13.46 -6.42
CA TYR A 67 1.70 -12.55 -5.28
C TYR A 67 0.99 -11.24 -5.64
N ASP A 68 1.19 -10.74 -6.85
CA ASP A 68 0.51 -9.53 -7.32
C ASP A 68 -1.00 -9.74 -7.44
N GLU A 69 -1.44 -10.89 -7.92
CA GLU A 69 -2.85 -11.30 -7.95
C GLU A 69 -3.47 -11.42 -6.56
N ARG A 70 -2.75 -11.97 -5.58
CA ARG A 70 -3.21 -12.05 -4.18
C ARG A 70 -3.34 -10.67 -3.55
N LEU A 71 -2.41 -9.76 -3.84
CA LEU A 71 -2.47 -8.38 -3.37
C LEU A 71 -3.50 -7.52 -4.10
N ALA A 72 -3.94 -7.94 -5.29
CA ALA A 72 -4.91 -7.20 -6.10
C ALA A 72 -6.22 -6.90 -5.35
N VAL A 73 -6.64 -7.79 -4.44
CA VAL A 73 -7.83 -7.59 -3.60
C VAL A 73 -7.71 -6.36 -2.69
N PHE A 74 -6.48 -6.00 -2.29
CA PHE A 74 -6.20 -4.87 -1.42
C PHE A 74 -5.78 -3.61 -2.18
N LYS A 75 -5.52 -3.72 -3.49
CA LYS A 75 -5.20 -2.58 -4.34
C LYS A 75 -6.48 -1.77 -4.61
N THR A 76 -6.41 -0.50 -4.35
CA THR A 76 -7.52 0.43 -4.62
C THR A 76 -6.99 1.75 -5.15
N THR A 77 -7.86 2.50 -5.79
CA THR A 77 -7.52 3.79 -6.40
C THR A 77 -8.50 4.83 -5.91
N ILE A 78 -7.99 5.98 -5.49
CA ILE A 78 -8.79 7.09 -4.98
C ILE A 78 -8.30 8.42 -5.55
N GLN A 79 -9.22 9.37 -5.64
CA GLN A 79 -8.90 10.79 -5.84
C GLN A 79 -9.04 11.50 -4.48
N PRO A 80 -7.93 11.82 -3.81
CA PRO A 80 -7.98 12.40 -2.49
C PRO A 80 -8.50 13.84 -2.52
N ILE A 81 -9.09 14.27 -1.41
CA ILE A 81 -9.55 15.63 -1.22
C ILE A 81 -8.35 16.57 -1.20
N THR A 82 -8.38 17.57 -2.07
CA THR A 82 -7.34 18.60 -2.16
C THR A 82 -7.56 19.73 -1.15
N ASN A 83 -6.44 20.27 -0.67
CA ASN A 83 -6.42 21.54 0.03
C ASN A 83 -5.25 22.37 -0.54
N GLY A 84 -5.51 23.01 -1.67
CA GLY A 84 -4.48 23.69 -2.45
C GLY A 84 -3.52 22.68 -3.11
N THR A 85 -2.24 22.75 -2.77
CA THR A 85 -1.19 21.86 -3.28
C THR A 85 -0.97 20.60 -2.43
N SER A 86 -1.79 20.38 -1.40
CA SER A 86 -1.68 19.24 -0.50
C SER A 86 -2.92 18.33 -0.59
N PHE A 87 -2.70 17.03 -0.58
CA PHE A 87 -3.73 16.00 -0.69
C PHE A 87 -3.70 15.11 0.53
N ALA A 88 -4.84 14.91 1.17
CA ALA A 88 -4.94 14.03 2.33
C ALA A 88 -4.81 12.57 1.91
N LEU A 89 -4.01 11.80 2.64
CA LEU A 89 -3.95 10.35 2.46
C LEU A 89 -5.17 9.69 3.11
N PRO A 90 -5.67 8.58 2.54
CA PRO A 90 -6.78 7.84 3.13
C PRO A 90 -6.39 7.19 4.47
N ASN A 91 -7.35 7.09 5.39
CA ASN A 91 -7.11 6.53 6.74
C ASN A 91 -6.81 5.03 6.72
N ASP A 92 -7.29 4.32 5.69
CA ASP A 92 -7.08 2.89 5.48
C ASP A 92 -5.79 2.58 4.71
N LEU A 93 -4.96 3.60 4.47
CA LEU A 93 -3.68 3.44 3.78
C LEU A 93 -2.76 2.49 4.56
N TYR A 94 -2.32 1.42 3.90
CA TYR A 94 -1.24 0.57 4.35
C TYR A 94 0.07 0.94 3.64
N ARG A 95 0.06 0.95 2.32
CA ARG A 95 1.23 1.29 1.52
C ARG A 95 0.84 2.14 0.31
N LEU A 96 1.53 3.26 0.14
CA LEU A 96 1.37 4.10 -1.04
C LEU A 96 1.98 3.39 -2.26
N GLY A 97 1.23 3.36 -3.34
CA GLY A 97 1.68 2.89 -4.63
C GLY A 97 2.04 4.05 -5.54
N THR A 98 1.48 4.04 -6.75
CA THR A 98 1.78 5.06 -7.76
C THR A 98 0.81 6.23 -7.65
N VAL A 99 1.35 7.43 -7.76
CA VAL A 99 0.57 8.67 -7.81
C VAL A 99 0.55 9.17 -9.24
N PHE A 100 -0.64 9.49 -9.75
CA PHE A 100 -0.87 9.98 -11.11
C PHE A 100 -1.48 11.37 -11.07
N SER A 101 -1.18 12.17 -12.10
CA SER A 101 -1.91 13.41 -12.36
C SER A 101 -3.35 13.12 -12.79
N ALA A 102 -4.22 14.12 -12.76
CA ALA A 102 -5.64 14.03 -13.14
C ALA A 102 -5.92 13.27 -14.44
N ASN A 103 -5.02 13.35 -15.40
CA ASN A 103 -5.15 12.69 -16.69
C ASN A 103 -4.80 11.19 -16.67
N GLY A 104 -4.35 10.65 -15.54
CA GLY A 104 -3.93 9.26 -15.41
C GLY A 104 -2.71 8.86 -16.25
N ARG A 105 -2.10 9.80 -16.97
CA ARG A 105 -1.00 9.54 -17.90
C ARG A 105 0.37 9.93 -17.35
N THR A 106 0.42 10.98 -16.55
CA THR A 106 1.67 11.47 -15.97
C THR A 106 1.84 10.91 -14.57
N ILE A 107 2.90 10.15 -14.37
CA ILE A 107 3.30 9.66 -13.03
C ILE A 107 3.96 10.82 -12.31
N ILE A 108 3.59 11.01 -11.05
CA ILE A 108 4.21 11.97 -10.16
C ILE A 108 5.29 11.22 -9.39
N GLU A 109 6.54 11.65 -9.50
CA GLU A 109 7.69 10.96 -8.91
C GLU A 109 7.81 11.28 -7.41
N PRO A 110 8.04 10.26 -6.54
CA PRO A 110 8.32 10.49 -5.13
C PRO A 110 9.73 11.06 -4.97
N VAL A 111 9.87 12.09 -4.14
CA VAL A 111 11.16 12.67 -3.77
C VAL A 111 11.30 12.75 -2.26
N ASN A 112 12.54 12.65 -1.78
CA ASN A 112 12.88 12.85 -0.38
C ASN A 112 12.86 14.33 -0.02
N GLU A 113 12.88 14.65 1.26
CA GLU A 113 12.84 16.03 1.74
C GLU A 113 14.07 16.85 1.27
N ASP A 114 15.24 16.23 1.24
CA ASP A 114 16.49 16.86 0.78
C ASP A 114 16.44 17.14 -0.72
N GLU A 115 16.03 16.16 -1.52
CA GLU A 115 15.84 16.31 -2.97
C GLU A 115 14.77 17.36 -3.29
N TRP A 116 13.70 17.42 -2.49
CA TRP A 116 12.69 18.46 -2.63
C TRP A 116 13.27 19.87 -2.46
N ALA A 117 14.12 20.06 -1.45
CA ALA A 117 14.79 21.33 -1.21
C ALA A 117 15.76 21.70 -2.34
N GLU A 118 16.51 20.71 -2.86
CA GLU A 118 17.42 20.91 -3.98
C GLU A 118 16.69 21.29 -5.28
N LEU A 119 15.60 20.58 -5.59
CA LEU A 119 14.77 20.86 -6.77
C LEU A 119 14.19 22.28 -6.76
N GLN A 120 13.85 22.81 -5.58
CA GLN A 120 13.34 24.17 -5.46
C GLN A 120 14.43 25.25 -5.45
N SER A 121 15.67 24.89 -5.20
CA SER A 121 16.78 25.86 -5.11
C SER A 121 17.25 26.36 -6.46
N SER A 122 17.00 25.64 -7.56
CA SER A 122 17.49 25.98 -8.89
C SER A 122 16.37 25.96 -9.93
N PRO A 123 16.20 27.06 -10.72
CA PRO A 123 15.22 27.11 -11.79
C PRO A 123 15.41 26.06 -12.90
N LEU A 124 16.62 25.50 -13.02
CA LEU A 124 16.94 24.48 -14.03
C LEU A 124 16.48 23.08 -13.61
N THR A 125 16.40 22.84 -12.31
CA THR A 125 16.00 21.55 -11.74
C THR A 125 14.57 21.54 -11.22
N GLU A 126 13.90 22.70 -11.21
CA GLU A 126 12.54 22.84 -10.73
C GLU A 126 11.57 21.89 -11.45
N ALA A 127 10.67 21.31 -10.65
CA ALA A 127 9.65 20.41 -11.15
C ALA A 127 8.73 21.12 -12.15
N SER A 128 8.44 20.46 -13.27
CA SER A 128 7.58 20.97 -14.32
C SER A 128 6.28 20.17 -14.44
N MET A 129 5.29 20.68 -15.17
CA MET A 129 4.06 19.96 -15.45
C MET A 129 4.29 18.64 -16.21
N ALA A 130 5.40 18.52 -16.95
CA ALA A 130 5.80 17.29 -17.64
C ALA A 130 6.46 16.27 -16.70
N ARG A 131 7.12 16.75 -15.65
CA ARG A 131 7.79 15.95 -14.62
C ARG A 131 7.45 16.49 -13.23
N PRO A 132 6.23 16.24 -12.78
CA PRO A 132 5.81 16.63 -11.44
C PRO A 132 6.43 15.69 -10.40
N VAL A 133 6.69 16.24 -9.22
CA VAL A 133 7.22 15.49 -8.09
C VAL A 133 6.31 15.66 -6.87
N TYR A 134 6.36 14.70 -5.98
CA TYR A 134 5.66 14.81 -4.69
C TYR A 134 6.54 14.37 -3.52
N ARG A 135 6.25 14.94 -2.37
CA ARG A 135 6.76 14.47 -1.08
C ARG A 135 5.60 14.13 -0.16
N THR A 136 5.85 13.23 0.76
CA THR A 136 4.87 12.86 1.80
C THR A 136 5.31 13.44 3.14
N ARG A 137 4.42 14.21 3.77
CA ARG A 137 4.62 14.77 5.10
C ARG A 137 3.30 14.90 5.84
N ASP A 138 3.28 14.65 7.14
CA ASP A 138 2.10 14.82 8.01
C ASP A 138 0.83 14.11 7.47
N ASN A 139 0.97 12.87 7.00
CA ASN A 139 -0.08 12.09 6.37
C ASN A 139 -0.74 12.78 5.15
N ARG A 140 0.01 13.62 4.46
CA ARG A 140 -0.41 14.34 3.25
C ARG A 140 0.65 14.23 2.16
N ILE A 141 0.18 14.33 0.93
CA ILE A 141 1.04 14.44 -0.26
C ILE A 141 1.07 15.92 -0.68
N PHE A 142 2.28 16.44 -0.84
CA PHE A 142 2.54 17.77 -1.39
C PHE A 142 3.09 17.62 -2.80
N VAL A 143 2.46 18.25 -3.78
CA VAL A 143 2.84 18.14 -5.19
C VAL A 143 3.41 19.46 -5.70
N THR A 144 4.43 19.37 -6.51
CA THR A 144 5.03 20.49 -7.25
C THR A 144 5.10 20.12 -8.74
N PRO A 145 4.73 21.02 -9.67
CA PRO A 145 4.37 22.44 -9.50
C PRO A 145 2.93 22.67 -9.01
N PRO A 146 2.61 23.87 -8.49
CA PRO A 146 1.35 24.18 -7.84
C PRO A 146 0.13 24.25 -8.79
N GLY A 147 0.24 23.86 -10.02
CA GLY A 147 -0.87 23.81 -10.98
C GLY A 147 -1.64 22.48 -10.99
N ILE A 148 -1.21 21.49 -10.22
CA ILE A 148 -1.85 20.17 -10.17
C ILE A 148 -2.85 20.15 -9.03
N ASN A 149 -4.14 20.29 -9.38
CA ASN A 149 -5.23 20.38 -8.40
C ASN A 149 -5.94 19.04 -8.16
N ILE A 150 -5.72 18.06 -9.00
CA ILE A 150 -6.33 16.74 -8.91
C ILE A 150 -5.22 15.69 -9.13
N ILE A 151 -5.14 14.75 -8.21
CA ILE A 151 -4.28 13.58 -8.34
C ILE A 151 -5.09 12.30 -8.17
N THR A 152 -4.59 11.22 -8.72
CA THR A 152 -5.12 9.88 -8.52
C THR A 152 -4.06 9.05 -7.82
N ILE A 153 -4.41 8.44 -6.70
CA ILE A 153 -3.49 7.63 -5.89
C ILE A 153 -3.92 6.17 -6.01
N SER A 154 -3.01 5.32 -6.44
CA SER A 154 -3.13 3.87 -6.30
C SER A 154 -2.41 3.45 -5.01
N TYR A 155 -3.08 2.69 -4.16
CA TYR A 155 -2.52 2.28 -2.88
C TYR A 155 -3.03 0.91 -2.44
N ILE A 156 -2.35 0.32 -1.48
CA ILE A 156 -2.78 -0.90 -0.81
C ILE A 156 -3.44 -0.50 0.49
N ARG A 157 -4.70 -0.92 0.65
CA ARG A 157 -5.46 -0.68 1.88
C ARG A 157 -5.14 -1.72 2.94
N ARG A 158 -5.34 -1.36 4.19
CA ARG A 158 -5.28 -2.30 5.31
C ARG A 158 -6.40 -3.34 5.19
N PRO A 159 -6.13 -4.61 5.48
CA PRO A 159 -7.20 -5.58 5.69
C PRO A 159 -8.03 -5.14 6.90
N ILE A 160 -9.35 -5.22 6.78
CA ILE A 160 -10.32 -4.91 7.85
C ILE A 160 -11.06 -6.18 8.16
#